data_fd33721acb0e0aabbbfa357ac76fc9f1
#
_entry.id   fd33721acb0e0aabbbfa357ac76fc9f1
#
_cell.length_a   1.000
_cell.length_b   1.000
_cell.length_c   1.000
_cell.angle_alpha   90.00
_cell.angle_beta   90.00
_cell.angle_gamma   90.00
#
_symmetry.space_group_name_H-M   'P 1'
#
loop_
_entity.id
_entity.type
_entity.pdbx_description
1 polymer ?
#
loop_
_entity_poly.entity_id
_entity_poly.type
_entity_poly.pdbx_seq_one_letter_code
_entity_poly.pdbx_strand_id
1 'polypeptide(L)'
;MFDKLEALEERFQLVSEKISDPDIIADQESWRKYCKEHSDLTPIIDKYRELKSAKQTVADDKEMLEAGQDKEFEEMIRLEMAEAEETIERASEELKILLLPKDPNDEKNVIMEI
;
A
#
# COMPACT_ATOMS: atom_id res chain seq x y z
N MET A 1 5.62 0.84 12.09
CA MET A 1 5.34 0.51 10.68
C MET A 1 4.19 1.31 10.09
N PHE A 2 3.04 1.32 10.74
CA PHE A 2 1.87 2.05 10.23
C PHE A 2 2.07 3.55 10.15
N ASP A 3 2.76 4.13 11.13
CA ASP A 3 3.05 5.56 11.12
C ASP A 3 3.84 5.97 9.88
N LYS A 4 4.79 5.13 9.50
CA LYS A 4 5.59 5.37 8.31
C LYS A 4 4.75 5.25 7.05
N LEU A 5 3.85 4.27 7.01
CA LEU A 5 2.96 4.06 5.87
C LEU A 5 1.96 5.20 5.71
N GLU A 6 1.45 5.71 6.82
CA GLU A 6 0.56 6.86 6.80
C GLU A 6 1.27 8.11 6.27
N ALA A 7 2.50 8.31 6.70
CA ALA A 7 3.31 9.42 6.20
C ALA A 7 3.56 9.28 4.70
N LEU A 8 3.83 8.07 4.24
CA LEU A 8 4.01 7.80 2.82
C LEU A 8 2.73 8.05 2.02
N GLU A 9 1.58 7.71 2.58
CA GLU A 9 0.30 7.96 1.93
C GLU A 9 0.04 9.45 1.79
N GLU A 10 0.32 10.22 2.82
CA GLU A 10 0.22 11.67 2.78
C GLU A 10 1.16 12.25 1.73
N ARG A 11 2.38 11.76 1.68
CA ARG A 11 3.35 12.18 0.69
C ARG A 11 2.88 11.83 -0.72
N PHE A 12 2.30 10.66 -0.90
CA PHE A 12 1.77 10.22 -2.17
C PHE A 12 0.67 11.15 -2.66
N GLN A 13 -0.22 11.57 -1.76
CA GLN A 13 -1.28 12.52 -2.10
C GLN A 13 -0.70 13.86 -2.51
N LEU A 14 0.28 14.34 -1.76
CA LEU A 14 0.95 15.61 -2.08
C LEU A 14 1.59 15.54 -3.47
N VAL A 15 2.31 14.47 -3.73
CA VAL A 15 2.99 14.28 -5.01
C VAL A 15 1.97 14.20 -6.15
N SER A 16 0.86 13.50 -5.92
CA SER A 16 -0.21 13.39 -6.92
C SER A 16 -0.77 14.77 -7.27
N GLU A 17 -0.92 15.64 -6.29
CA GLU A 17 -1.37 17.01 -6.52
C GLU A 17 -0.33 17.81 -7.28
N LYS A 18 0.95 17.65 -6.93
CA LYS A 18 2.03 18.38 -7.56
C LYS A 18 2.17 18.07 -9.05
N ILE A 19 2.02 16.80 -9.42
CA ILE A 19 2.16 16.43 -10.84
C ILE A 19 1.00 16.94 -11.69
N SER A 20 -0.08 17.38 -11.06
CA SER A 20 -1.21 18.01 -11.75
C SER A 20 -1.18 19.53 -11.69
N ASP A 21 -0.25 20.11 -10.96
CA ASP A 21 -0.13 21.54 -10.77
C ASP A 21 0.52 22.17 -11.99
N PRO A 22 -0.15 23.13 -12.67
CA PRO A 22 0.43 23.78 -13.85
C PRO A 22 1.78 24.44 -13.59
N ASP A 23 1.97 25.01 -12.41
CA ASP A 23 3.24 25.65 -12.06
C ASP A 23 4.37 24.63 -11.99
N ILE A 24 4.08 23.45 -11.46
CA ILE A 24 5.06 22.37 -11.41
C ILE A 24 5.32 21.79 -12.79
N ILE A 25 4.27 21.63 -13.58
CA ILE A 25 4.40 21.13 -14.96
C ILE A 25 5.28 22.05 -15.78
N ALA A 26 5.19 23.35 -15.54
CA ALA A 26 6.02 24.34 -16.25
C ALA A 26 7.50 24.16 -15.92
N ASP A 27 7.81 23.67 -14.71
CA ASP A 27 9.19 23.35 -14.32
C ASP A 27 9.40 21.86 -14.53
N GLN A 28 9.89 21.48 -15.71
CA GLN A 28 10.03 20.09 -16.09
C GLN A 28 10.90 19.28 -15.14
N GLU A 29 11.94 19.89 -14.62
CA GLU A 29 12.83 19.20 -13.69
C GLU A 29 12.11 18.79 -12.43
N SER A 30 11.37 19.71 -11.82
CA SER A 30 10.56 19.42 -10.63
C SER A 30 9.48 18.41 -10.94
N TRP A 31 8.81 18.59 -12.08
CA TRP A 31 7.73 17.68 -12.49
C TRP A 31 8.23 16.26 -12.65
N ARG A 32 9.40 16.07 -13.26
CA ARG A 32 9.98 14.73 -13.42
C ARG A 32 10.31 14.10 -12.08
N LYS A 33 10.82 14.88 -11.14
CA LYS A 33 11.12 14.37 -9.80
C LYS A 33 9.88 13.89 -9.09
N TYR A 34 8.80 14.67 -9.18
CA TYR A 34 7.54 14.29 -8.56
C TYR A 34 6.93 13.08 -9.25
N CYS A 35 7.01 13.00 -10.56
CA CYS A 35 6.51 11.83 -11.30
C CYS A 35 7.26 10.57 -10.92
N LYS A 36 8.57 10.65 -10.76
CA LYS A 36 9.37 9.51 -10.34
C LYS A 36 8.98 9.07 -8.94
N GLU A 37 8.86 10.02 -8.03
CA GLU A 37 8.46 9.73 -6.66
C GLU A 37 7.08 9.08 -6.64
N HIS A 38 6.15 9.60 -7.42
CA HIS A 38 4.81 9.04 -7.53
C HIS A 38 4.87 7.58 -7.99
N SER A 39 5.67 7.33 -9.01
CA SER A 39 5.85 5.99 -9.56
C SER A 39 6.45 5.04 -8.51
N ASP A 40 7.44 5.51 -7.76
CA ASP A 40 8.09 4.72 -6.74
C ASP A 40 7.15 4.39 -5.58
N LEU A 41 6.27 5.32 -5.24
CA LEU A 41 5.34 5.14 -4.12
C LEU A 41 4.10 4.32 -4.49
N THR A 42 3.72 4.30 -5.76
CA THR A 42 2.49 3.65 -6.20
C THR A 42 2.35 2.21 -5.71
N PRO A 43 3.34 1.31 -5.90
CA PRO A 43 3.18 -0.07 -5.44
C PRO A 43 3.06 -0.17 -3.92
N ILE A 44 3.76 0.69 -3.18
CA ILE A 44 3.70 0.71 -1.73
C ILE A 44 2.31 1.13 -1.26
N ILE A 45 1.78 2.19 -1.86
CA ILE A 45 0.48 2.72 -1.47
C ILE A 45 -0.64 1.75 -1.86
N ASP A 46 -0.55 1.13 -3.02
CA ASP A 46 -1.54 0.14 -3.44
C ASP A 46 -1.62 -1.02 -2.46
N LYS A 47 -0.47 -1.53 -2.02
CA LYS A 47 -0.43 -2.61 -1.05
C LYS A 47 -0.92 -2.17 0.32
N TYR A 48 -0.59 -0.96 0.72
CA TYR A 48 -1.06 -0.42 1.98
C TYR A 48 -2.58 -0.28 1.99
N ARG A 49 -3.16 0.21 0.90
CA ARG A 49 -4.61 0.33 0.77
C ARG A 49 -5.29 -1.02 0.79
N GLU A 50 -4.70 -2.01 0.11
CA GLU A 50 -5.18 -3.38 0.15
C GLU A 50 -5.18 -3.93 1.56
N LEU A 51 -4.09 -3.70 2.30
CA LEU A 51 -3.97 -4.11 3.69
C LEU A 51 -5.03 -3.46 4.56
N LYS A 52 -5.22 -2.15 4.43
CA LYS A 52 -6.21 -1.42 5.20
C LYS A 52 -7.63 -1.90 4.92
N SER A 53 -7.93 -2.14 3.65
CA SER A 53 -9.23 -2.64 3.24
C SER A 53 -9.51 -4.01 3.83
N ALA A 54 -8.53 -4.90 3.80
CA ALA A 54 -8.68 -6.24 4.36
C ALA A 54 -8.87 -6.19 5.87
N LYS A 55 -8.15 -5.31 6.56
CA LYS A 55 -8.32 -5.14 8.00
C LYS A 55 -9.71 -4.62 8.34
N GLN A 56 -10.22 -3.71 7.53
CA GLN A 56 -11.57 -3.18 7.72
C GLN A 56 -12.61 -4.29 7.52
N THR A 57 -12.41 -5.13 6.53
CA THR A 57 -13.29 -6.27 6.28
C THR A 57 -13.35 -7.20 7.49
N VAL A 58 -12.18 -7.52 8.07
CA VAL A 58 -12.13 -8.36 9.26
C VAL A 58 -12.89 -7.72 10.43
N ALA A 59 -12.67 -6.43 10.64
CA ALA A 59 -13.34 -5.72 11.73
C ALA A 59 -14.87 -5.71 11.55
N ASP A 60 -15.31 -5.42 10.33
CA ASP A 60 -16.75 -5.40 10.02
C ASP A 60 -17.36 -6.80 10.18
N ASP A 61 -16.66 -7.82 9.73
CA ASP A 61 -17.13 -9.19 9.83
C ASP A 61 -17.24 -9.65 11.28
N LYS A 62 -16.29 -9.25 12.13
CA LYS A 62 -16.35 -9.57 13.55
C LYS A 62 -17.57 -8.95 14.19
N GLU A 63 -17.88 -7.71 13.85
CA GLU A 63 -19.07 -7.05 14.35
C GLU A 63 -20.34 -7.77 13.91
N MET A 64 -20.39 -8.20 12.67
CA MET A 64 -21.53 -8.93 12.16
C MET A 64 -21.73 -10.26 12.88
N LEU A 65 -20.63 -10.97 13.18
CA LEU A 65 -20.70 -12.22 13.92
C LEU A 65 -21.20 -11.99 15.34
N GLU A 66 -20.77 -10.92 15.99
CA GLU A 66 -21.20 -10.58 17.33
C GLU A 66 -22.68 -10.20 17.38
N ALA A 67 -23.18 -9.61 16.31
CA ALA A 67 -24.60 -9.25 16.22
C ALA A 67 -25.53 -10.46 16.12
N GLY A 68 -24.98 -11.62 15.75
CA GLY A 68 -25.74 -12.84 15.58
C GLY A 68 -26.38 -12.92 14.19
N GLN A 69 -26.02 -13.98 13.46
CA GLN A 69 -26.51 -14.20 12.12
C GLN A 69 -26.93 -15.64 11.96
N ASP A 70 -27.61 -15.95 10.85
CA ASP A 70 -27.94 -17.30 10.47
C ASP A 70 -26.64 -18.10 10.28
N LYS A 71 -26.72 -19.40 10.50
CA LYS A 71 -25.57 -20.28 10.32
C LYS A 71 -24.95 -20.14 8.94
N GLU A 72 -25.78 -20.11 7.91
CA GLU A 72 -25.28 -19.96 6.53
C GLU A 72 -24.55 -18.64 6.34
N PHE A 73 -25.12 -17.57 6.88
CA PHE A 73 -24.52 -16.26 6.79
C PHE A 73 -23.23 -16.20 7.60
N GLU A 74 -23.22 -16.80 8.79
CA GLU A 74 -22.00 -16.90 9.61
C GLU A 74 -20.87 -17.60 8.87
N GLU A 75 -21.18 -18.69 8.17
CA GLU A 75 -20.19 -19.43 7.41
C GLU A 75 -19.59 -18.55 6.30
N MET A 76 -20.44 -17.81 5.60
CA MET A 76 -19.98 -16.89 4.57
C MET A 76 -19.06 -15.80 5.15
N ILE A 77 -19.45 -15.25 6.30
CA ILE A 77 -18.66 -14.23 6.98
C ILE A 77 -17.30 -14.80 7.39
N ARG A 78 -17.28 -16.00 7.94
CA ARG A 78 -16.05 -16.65 8.35
C ARG A 78 -15.12 -16.93 7.18
N LEU A 79 -15.68 -17.31 6.04
CA LEU A 79 -14.88 -17.49 4.82
C LEU A 79 -14.29 -16.17 4.36
N GLU A 80 -15.07 -15.11 4.38
CA GLU A 80 -14.61 -13.79 4.00
C GLU A 80 -13.50 -13.31 4.94
N MET A 81 -13.69 -13.54 6.24
CA MET A 81 -12.66 -13.20 7.22
C MET A 81 -11.36 -13.94 6.98
N ALA A 82 -11.46 -15.23 6.69
CA ALA A 82 -10.28 -16.04 6.43
C ALA A 82 -9.53 -15.53 5.20
N GLU A 83 -10.24 -15.20 4.15
CA GLU A 83 -9.64 -14.62 2.94
C GLU A 83 -9.01 -13.27 3.23
N ALA A 84 -9.68 -12.43 4.00
CA ALA A 84 -9.16 -11.12 4.37
C ALA A 84 -7.91 -11.25 5.23
N GLU A 85 -7.88 -12.19 6.15
CA GLU A 85 -6.69 -12.44 6.98
C GLU A 85 -5.51 -12.91 6.14
N GLU A 86 -5.78 -13.75 5.15
CA GLU A 86 -4.77 -14.19 4.20
C GLU A 86 -4.22 -13.00 3.41
N THR A 87 -5.10 -12.12 2.96
CA THR A 87 -4.71 -10.90 2.26
C THR A 87 -3.87 -9.99 3.13
N ILE A 88 -4.24 -9.85 4.41
CA ILE A 88 -3.47 -9.05 5.36
C ILE A 88 -2.05 -9.60 5.49
N GLU A 89 -1.92 -10.90 5.65
CA GLU A 89 -0.62 -11.54 5.80
C GLU A 89 0.23 -11.33 4.55
N ARG A 90 -0.33 -11.61 3.39
CA ARG A 90 0.37 -11.46 2.11
C ARG A 90 0.76 -10.01 1.84
N ALA A 91 -0.17 -9.08 2.01
CA ALA A 91 0.09 -7.68 1.77
C ALA A 91 1.12 -7.12 2.75
N SER A 92 1.06 -7.57 4.00
CA SER A 92 2.04 -7.15 5.01
C SER A 92 3.44 -7.58 4.63
N GLU A 93 3.61 -8.81 4.16
CA GLU A 93 4.91 -9.30 3.73
C GLU A 93 5.42 -8.56 2.51
N GLU A 94 4.55 -8.33 1.54
CA GLU A 94 4.92 -7.58 0.34
C GLU A 94 5.31 -6.15 0.69
N LEU A 95 4.60 -5.53 1.64
CA LEU A 95 4.96 -4.19 2.11
C LEU A 95 6.32 -4.16 2.77
N LYS A 96 6.63 -5.18 3.57
CA LYS A 96 7.95 -5.26 4.21
C LYS A 96 9.05 -5.28 3.16
N ILE A 97 8.84 -6.03 2.10
CA ILE A 97 9.81 -6.11 1.01
C ILE A 97 9.93 -4.77 0.29
N LEU A 98 8.80 -4.14 0.00
CA LEU A 98 8.79 -2.85 -0.70
C LEU A 98 9.41 -1.73 0.12
N LEU A 99 9.32 -1.82 1.45
CA LEU A 99 9.85 -0.81 2.35
C LEU A 99 11.32 -1.03 2.70
N LEU A 100 11.89 -2.15 2.31
CA LEU A 100 13.31 -2.39 2.54
C LEU A 100 14.13 -1.35 1.80
N PRO A 101 15.14 -0.79 2.46
CA PRO A 101 16.00 0.17 1.78
C PRO A 101 16.76 -0.53 0.65
N LYS A 102 16.87 0.15 -0.47
CA LYS A 102 17.66 -0.36 -1.59
C LYS A 102 19.11 -0.30 -1.21
N ASP A 103 19.81 -1.41 -1.42
CA ASP A 103 21.23 -1.47 -1.16
C ASP A 103 21.97 -0.89 -2.38
N PRO A 104 22.67 0.25 -2.20
CA PRO A 104 23.43 0.82 -3.31
C PRO A 104 24.46 -0.13 -3.90
N ASN A 105 24.98 -1.02 -3.05
CA ASN A 105 25.95 -2.01 -3.51
C ASN A 105 25.33 -3.00 -4.47
N ASP A 106 24.11 -3.43 -4.21
CA ASP A 106 23.40 -4.32 -5.11
C ASP A 106 23.20 -3.69 -6.47
N GLU A 107 22.84 -2.44 -6.50
CA GLU A 107 22.66 -1.71 -7.76
C GLU A 107 23.99 -1.58 -8.50
N LYS A 108 25.04 -1.28 -7.77
CA LYS A 108 26.36 -1.16 -8.35
C LYS A 108 26.86 -2.50 -8.89
N ASN A 109 26.59 -3.56 -8.18
CA ASN A 109 26.99 -4.89 -8.61
C ASN A 109 26.34 -5.25 -9.94
N VAL A 110 25.09 -4.92 -10.10
CA VAL A 110 24.39 -5.16 -11.36
C VAL A 110 25.06 -4.41 -12.50
N ILE A 111 25.43 -3.18 -12.26
CA ILE A 111 26.10 -2.35 -13.26
C ILE A 111 27.50 -2.86 -13.54
N MET A 112 28.21 -3.22 -12.50
CA MET A 112 29.62 -3.61 -12.63
C MET A 112 29.81 -4.97 -13.29
N GLU A 113 28.84 -5.83 -13.20
CA GLU A 113 28.90 -7.13 -13.82
C GLU A 113 28.84 -7.04 -15.33
N ILE A 114 28.45 -5.92 -15.82
CA ILE A 114 28.45 -5.68 -17.25
C ILE A 114 29.86 -5.39 -17.72
#